data_510cbc146932f7351ba1bfb3b6ff6791
#
_entry.id   510cbc146932f7351ba1bfb3b6ff6791
#
_cell.length_a   1.000
_cell.length_b   1.000
_cell.length_c   1.000
_cell.angle_alpha   90.00
_cell.angle_beta   90.00
_cell.angle_gamma   90.00
#
_symmetry.space_group_name_H-M   'P 1'
#
loop_
_entity.id
_entity.type
_entity.pdbx_description
1 polymer ?
#
loop_
_entity_poly.entity_id
_entity_poly.type
_entity_poly.pdbx_seq_one_letter_code
_entity_poly.pdbx_strand_id
1 'polypeptide(L)'
;TPAAELCFAPPELAIESSGTSGHVTRIYLSRRELEYSARQGTLLYSVYGLGAADRLLCTLDLAWGLGALLVQRGISYTSAFAMVPGRVDPEEAYRRLPEYGFNVIVSDPFWLVRLTAIARERGRPAALKLMIGGGEGVTHRTRAELEGFWKAPLCMTYASTEAATILGFECAERRGYHVDE
;
A
#
# COMPACT_ATOMS: atom_id res chain seq x y z
N THR A 1 -30.86 7.04 -4.16
CA THR A 1 -30.92 7.70 -2.85
C THR A 1 -29.75 8.67 -2.76
N PRO A 2 -29.95 9.95 -2.40
CA PRO A 2 -28.85 10.88 -2.21
C PRO A 2 -27.86 10.39 -1.14
N ALA A 3 -26.57 10.64 -1.36
CA ALA A 3 -25.52 10.19 -0.44
C ALA A 3 -25.75 10.61 1.02
N ALA A 4 -26.30 11.81 1.22
CA ALA A 4 -26.63 12.33 2.56
C ALA A 4 -27.68 11.49 3.32
N GLU A 5 -28.55 10.77 2.62
CA GLU A 5 -29.57 9.90 3.23
C GLU A 5 -29.03 8.53 3.64
N LEU A 6 -27.82 8.17 3.15
CA LEU A 6 -27.15 6.90 3.46
C LEU A 6 -26.14 7.03 4.60
N CYS A 7 -25.82 8.24 5.02
CA CYS A 7 -24.76 8.53 5.98
C CYS A 7 -25.33 8.94 7.34
N PHE A 8 -24.80 8.34 8.43
CA PHE A 8 -25.13 8.76 9.81
C PHE A 8 -24.48 10.10 10.18
N ALA A 9 -23.45 10.50 9.46
CA ALA A 9 -22.75 11.78 9.63
C ALA A 9 -22.44 12.38 8.24
N PRO A 10 -22.27 13.71 8.13
CA PRO A 10 -21.93 14.35 6.87
C PRO A 10 -20.65 13.73 6.26
N PRO A 11 -20.68 13.27 5.01
CA PRO A 11 -19.51 12.73 4.34
C PRO A 11 -18.53 13.84 3.96
N GLU A 12 -17.24 13.58 4.15
CA GLU A 12 -16.15 14.48 3.74
C GLU A 12 -15.34 13.93 2.56
N LEU A 13 -15.36 12.61 2.38
CA LEU A 13 -14.66 11.94 1.29
C LEU A 13 -15.50 10.82 0.70
N ALA A 14 -15.44 10.66 -0.60
CA ALA A 14 -15.93 9.46 -1.28
C ALA A 14 -14.74 8.71 -1.87
N ILE A 15 -14.75 7.38 -1.72
CA ILE A 15 -13.84 6.45 -2.39
C ILE A 15 -14.63 5.43 -3.18
N GLU A 16 -14.04 4.88 -4.22
CA GLU A 16 -14.69 3.90 -5.08
C GLU A 16 -13.85 2.60 -5.16
N SER A 17 -14.54 1.48 -5.29
CA SER A 17 -13.87 0.22 -5.62
C SER A 17 -13.45 0.23 -7.10
N SER A 18 -12.49 -0.62 -7.47
CA SER A 18 -12.00 -0.73 -8.86
C SER A 18 -13.08 -1.18 -9.87
N GLY A 19 -14.18 -1.75 -9.39
CA GLY A 19 -15.28 -2.19 -10.26
C GLY A 19 -14.93 -3.35 -11.21
N THR A 20 -13.89 -4.12 -10.94
CA THR A 20 -13.44 -5.25 -11.77
C THR A 20 -14.52 -6.32 -11.96
N SER A 21 -15.49 -6.41 -11.06
CA SER A 21 -16.67 -7.28 -11.15
C SER A 21 -17.82 -6.69 -11.98
N GLY A 22 -17.63 -5.51 -12.59
CA GLY A 22 -18.65 -4.80 -13.37
C GLY A 22 -19.49 -3.80 -12.56
N HIS A 23 -19.34 -3.77 -11.25
CA HIS A 23 -20.03 -2.83 -10.36
C HIS A 23 -19.02 -2.04 -9.52
N VAL A 24 -19.16 -0.72 -9.53
CA VAL A 24 -18.38 0.18 -8.67
C VAL A 24 -19.16 0.38 -7.37
N THR A 25 -18.54 0.04 -6.25
CA THR A 25 -19.07 0.36 -4.92
C THR A 25 -18.50 1.70 -4.49
N ARG A 26 -19.38 2.62 -4.10
CA ARG A 26 -18.98 3.93 -3.56
C ARG A 26 -19.17 3.96 -2.05
N ILE A 27 -18.13 4.33 -1.34
CA ILE A 27 -18.10 4.46 0.11
C ILE A 27 -17.93 5.93 0.46
N TYR A 28 -18.70 6.40 1.41
CA TYR A 28 -18.66 7.75 1.93
C TYR A 28 -18.06 7.73 3.34
N LEU A 29 -17.07 8.55 3.58
CA LEU A 29 -16.36 8.62 4.84
C LEU A 29 -16.60 9.98 5.51
N SER A 30 -17.05 9.96 6.74
CA SER A 30 -17.10 11.11 7.64
C SER A 30 -15.70 11.44 8.17
N ARG A 31 -15.54 12.58 8.81
CA ARG A 31 -14.31 12.99 9.50
C ARG A 31 -13.83 11.91 10.49
N ARG A 32 -14.72 11.37 11.28
CA ARG A 32 -14.39 10.35 12.28
C ARG A 32 -13.84 9.06 11.64
N GLU A 33 -14.44 8.63 10.54
CA GLU A 33 -13.97 7.46 9.79
C GLU A 33 -12.62 7.71 9.13
N LEU A 34 -12.39 8.92 8.61
CA LEU A 34 -11.08 9.32 8.08
C LEU A 34 -9.99 9.34 9.15
N GLU A 35 -10.29 9.80 10.35
CA GLU A 35 -9.37 9.76 11.49
C GLU A 35 -9.09 8.31 11.92
N TYR A 36 -10.10 7.46 11.94
CA TYR A 36 -9.96 6.04 12.22
C TYR A 36 -9.07 5.37 11.16
N SER A 37 -9.36 5.58 9.88
CA SER A 37 -8.55 5.05 8.77
C SER A 37 -7.09 5.52 8.84
N ALA A 38 -6.84 6.77 9.28
CA ALA A 38 -5.50 7.28 9.47
C ALA A 38 -4.75 6.51 10.57
N ARG A 39 -5.41 6.21 11.69
CA ARG A 39 -4.84 5.40 12.78
C ARG A 39 -4.59 3.96 12.33
N GLN A 40 -5.53 3.36 11.59
CA GLN A 40 -5.35 2.04 11.01
C GLN A 40 -4.18 2.01 10.01
N GLY A 41 -4.02 3.05 9.21
CA GLY A 41 -2.86 3.22 8.32
C GLY A 41 -1.52 3.20 9.06
N THR A 42 -1.50 3.58 10.34
CA THR A 42 -0.29 3.53 11.18
C THR A 42 0.17 2.08 11.45
N LEU A 43 -0.76 1.13 11.47
CA LEU A 43 -0.43 -0.28 11.67
C LEU A 43 0.56 -0.80 10.62
N LEU A 44 0.44 -0.33 9.37
CA LEU A 44 1.39 -0.66 8.32
C LEU A 44 2.84 -0.31 8.70
N TYR A 45 3.05 0.80 9.39
CA TYR A 45 4.37 1.21 9.85
C TYR A 45 4.81 0.43 11.09
N SER A 46 3.89 0.24 12.03
CA SER A 46 4.17 -0.42 13.32
C SER A 46 4.44 -1.91 13.16
N VAL A 47 3.62 -2.61 12.39
CA VAL A 47 3.74 -4.07 12.18
C VAL A 47 5.09 -4.43 11.54
N TYR A 48 5.60 -3.56 10.66
CA TYR A 48 6.87 -3.80 9.97
C TYR A 48 8.05 -3.04 10.58
N GLY A 49 7.89 -2.41 11.73
CA GLY A 49 8.95 -1.69 12.44
C GLY A 49 9.55 -0.55 11.60
N LEU A 50 8.71 0.20 10.89
CA LEU A 50 9.14 1.33 10.07
C LEU A 50 9.23 2.60 10.92
N GLY A 51 10.32 3.33 10.80
CA GLY A 51 10.61 4.52 11.61
C GLY A 51 11.48 5.54 10.86
N ALA A 52 12.14 6.41 11.60
CA ALA A 52 12.89 7.57 11.07
C ALA A 52 14.00 7.22 10.06
N ALA A 53 14.53 6.00 10.13
CA ALA A 53 15.54 5.53 9.17
C ALA A 53 14.93 5.02 7.84
N ASP A 54 13.60 4.88 7.78
CA ASP A 54 12.93 4.28 6.63
C ASP A 54 12.36 5.35 5.71
N ARG A 55 12.52 5.09 4.42
CA ARG A 55 12.05 5.94 3.33
C ARG A 55 11.19 5.10 2.39
N LEU A 56 9.91 5.36 2.41
CA LEU A 56 8.89 4.57 1.77
C LEU A 56 8.41 5.24 0.48
N LEU A 57 8.37 4.47 -0.61
CA LEU A 57 7.69 4.83 -1.85
C LEU A 57 6.39 4.02 -1.97
N CYS A 58 5.25 4.69 -2.01
CA CYS A 58 3.95 4.08 -2.26
C CYS A 58 3.48 4.40 -3.69
N THR A 59 3.33 3.37 -4.51
CA THR A 59 2.88 3.50 -5.90
C THR A 59 1.49 2.91 -6.14
N LEU A 60 0.73 2.67 -5.07
CA LEU A 60 -0.68 2.29 -5.19
C LEU A 60 -1.47 3.41 -5.84
N ASP A 61 -2.43 3.03 -6.66
CA ASP A 61 -3.21 3.99 -7.43
C ASP A 61 -4.08 4.86 -6.54
N LEU A 62 -3.96 6.18 -6.71
CA LEU A 62 -4.80 7.16 -6.01
C LEU A 62 -6.25 7.17 -6.54
N ALA A 63 -6.47 6.73 -7.78
CA ALA A 63 -7.79 6.71 -8.39
C ALA A 63 -8.78 5.78 -7.65
N TRP A 64 -8.27 4.72 -7.04
CA TRP A 64 -9.07 3.78 -6.22
C TRP A 64 -9.08 4.14 -4.73
N GLY A 65 -8.28 5.11 -4.32
CA GLY A 65 -8.34 5.87 -3.09
C GLY A 65 -7.80 5.16 -1.84
N LEU A 66 -8.26 3.97 -1.49
CA LEU A 66 -8.06 3.42 -0.14
C LEU A 66 -6.59 3.17 0.23
N GLY A 67 -5.87 2.37 -0.56
CA GLY A 67 -4.51 1.93 -0.19
C GLY A 67 -3.53 3.10 -0.05
N ALA A 68 -3.52 3.99 -1.04
CA ALA A 68 -2.69 5.18 -1.02
C ALA A 68 -3.10 6.16 0.09
N LEU A 69 -4.41 6.30 0.34
CA LEU A 69 -4.95 7.12 1.44
C LEU A 69 -4.46 6.63 2.80
N LEU A 70 -4.50 5.32 3.06
CA LEU A 70 -4.07 4.73 4.33
C LEU A 70 -2.57 4.96 4.56
N VAL A 71 -1.74 4.77 3.54
CA VAL A 71 -0.29 5.06 3.61
C VAL A 71 -0.06 6.54 3.88
N GLN A 72 -0.71 7.42 3.11
CA GLN A 72 -0.55 8.87 3.23
C GLN A 72 -1.02 9.41 4.59
N ARG A 73 -2.13 8.90 5.10
CA ARG A 73 -2.68 9.33 6.39
C ARG A 73 -1.91 8.76 7.57
N GLY A 74 -1.51 7.48 7.47
CA GLY A 74 -0.76 6.81 8.53
C GLY A 74 0.60 7.45 8.82
N ILE A 75 1.23 8.11 7.83
CA ILE A 75 2.53 8.79 8.01
C ILE A 75 2.48 9.86 9.11
N SER A 76 1.33 10.51 9.32
CA SER A 76 1.16 11.56 10.33
C SER A 76 1.40 11.07 11.77
N TYR A 77 1.39 9.78 12.00
CA TYR A 77 1.57 9.15 13.31
C TYR A 77 2.89 8.38 13.44
N THR A 78 3.80 8.56 12.49
CA THR A 78 5.10 7.88 12.47
C THR A 78 6.22 8.88 12.25
N SER A 79 7.47 8.42 12.43
CA SER A 79 8.67 9.19 12.11
C SER A 79 9.28 8.80 10.75
N ALA A 80 8.70 7.85 10.03
CA ALA A 80 9.18 7.42 8.72
C ALA A 80 8.93 8.51 7.66
N PHE A 81 9.75 8.53 6.62
CA PHE A 81 9.47 9.34 5.43
C PHE A 81 8.64 8.53 4.44
N ALA A 82 7.60 9.11 3.87
CA ALA A 82 6.84 8.49 2.78
C ALA A 82 6.60 9.47 1.63
N MET A 83 6.74 8.95 0.41
CA MET A 83 6.29 9.59 -0.81
C MET A 83 5.14 8.76 -1.41
N VAL A 84 4.01 9.40 -1.66
CA VAL A 84 2.79 8.77 -2.19
C VAL A 84 2.36 9.50 -3.46
N PRO A 85 3.08 9.32 -4.58
CA PRO A 85 2.79 10.01 -5.83
C PRO A 85 1.58 9.42 -6.58
N GLY A 86 1.05 8.28 -6.13
CA GLY A 86 0.13 7.46 -6.89
C GLY A 86 0.83 6.55 -7.89
N ARG A 87 0.12 6.12 -8.91
CA ARG A 87 0.64 5.18 -9.92
C ARG A 87 1.75 5.83 -10.74
N VAL A 88 2.98 5.53 -10.39
CA VAL A 88 4.19 5.95 -11.13
C VAL A 88 4.61 4.85 -12.09
N ASP A 89 5.14 5.24 -13.26
CA ASP A 89 5.75 4.27 -14.16
C ASP A 89 6.96 3.60 -13.50
N PRO A 90 7.11 2.27 -13.59
CA PRO A 90 8.24 1.55 -12.99
C PRO A 90 9.63 2.07 -13.43
N GLU A 91 9.77 2.58 -14.67
CA GLU A 91 10.99 3.22 -15.15
C GLU A 91 11.35 4.48 -14.36
N GLU A 92 10.35 5.29 -14.10
CA GLU A 92 10.54 6.51 -13.31
C GLU A 92 10.85 6.17 -11.85
N ALA A 93 10.15 5.20 -11.27
CA ALA A 93 10.43 4.72 -9.93
C ALA A 93 11.85 4.15 -9.81
N TYR A 94 12.30 3.37 -10.82
CA TYR A 94 13.67 2.84 -10.86
C TYR A 94 14.72 3.95 -10.69
N ARG A 95 14.55 5.09 -11.36
CA ARG A 95 15.46 6.24 -11.25
C ARG A 95 15.36 6.92 -9.88
N ARG A 96 14.16 7.02 -9.33
CA ARG A 96 13.90 7.70 -8.04
C ARG A 96 14.36 6.90 -6.81
N LEU A 97 14.45 5.57 -6.90
CA LEU A 97 14.84 4.74 -5.76
C LEU A 97 16.16 5.19 -5.12
N PRO A 98 17.28 5.35 -5.86
CA PRO A 98 18.53 5.83 -5.29
C PRO A 98 18.52 7.33 -4.98
N GLU A 99 17.82 8.13 -5.79
CA GLU A 99 17.75 9.58 -5.62
C GLU A 99 17.19 9.98 -4.25
N TYR A 100 16.12 9.32 -3.82
CA TYR A 100 15.48 9.59 -2.53
C TYR A 100 15.91 8.62 -1.43
N GLY A 101 16.74 7.64 -1.74
CA GLY A 101 17.16 6.62 -0.78
C GLY A 101 16.04 5.74 -0.28
N PHE A 102 15.05 5.45 -1.12
CA PHE A 102 13.95 4.57 -0.74
C PHE A 102 14.44 3.17 -0.44
N ASN A 103 14.07 2.64 0.73
CA ASN A 103 14.37 1.28 1.19
C ASN A 103 13.10 0.45 1.43
N VAL A 104 11.92 1.05 1.31
CA VAL A 104 10.63 0.37 1.44
C VAL A 104 9.76 0.72 0.24
N ILE A 105 9.13 -0.27 -0.38
CA ILE A 105 8.17 -0.08 -1.48
C ILE A 105 6.81 -0.64 -1.07
N VAL A 106 5.76 0.16 -1.23
CA VAL A 106 4.36 -0.27 -1.12
C VAL A 106 3.73 -0.21 -2.51
N SER A 107 3.31 -1.36 -3.04
CA SER A 107 2.70 -1.44 -4.38
C SER A 107 1.87 -2.70 -4.55
N ASP A 108 1.20 -2.84 -5.69
CA ASP A 108 0.66 -4.12 -6.12
C ASP A 108 1.75 -5.06 -6.65
N PRO A 109 1.56 -6.39 -6.55
CA PRO A 109 2.55 -7.35 -7.01
C PRO A 109 2.89 -7.25 -8.50
N PHE A 110 1.94 -6.90 -9.36
CA PHE A 110 2.18 -6.76 -10.80
C PHE A 110 3.14 -5.61 -11.10
N TRP A 111 2.96 -4.49 -10.42
CA TRP A 111 3.87 -3.35 -10.54
C TRP A 111 5.29 -3.70 -10.05
N LEU A 112 5.40 -4.44 -8.93
CA LEU A 112 6.70 -4.92 -8.43
C LEU A 112 7.41 -5.85 -9.43
N VAL A 113 6.67 -6.71 -10.13
CA VAL A 113 7.22 -7.56 -11.21
C VAL A 113 7.79 -6.71 -12.34
N ARG A 114 7.07 -5.67 -12.78
CA ARG A 114 7.54 -4.75 -13.83
C ARG A 114 8.80 -4.00 -13.42
N LEU A 115 8.85 -3.46 -12.21
CA LEU A 115 10.04 -2.81 -11.67
C LEU A 115 11.23 -3.79 -11.60
N THR A 116 10.97 -5.03 -11.19
CA THR A 116 11.99 -6.07 -11.10
C THR A 116 12.55 -6.44 -12.47
N ALA A 117 11.71 -6.47 -13.51
CA ALA A 117 12.18 -6.74 -14.88
C ALA A 117 13.19 -5.67 -15.33
N ILE A 118 12.88 -4.39 -15.11
CA ILE A 118 13.80 -3.28 -15.42
C ILE A 118 15.11 -3.40 -14.62
N ALA A 119 14.99 -3.69 -13.32
CA ALA A 119 16.16 -3.82 -12.45
C ALA A 119 17.03 -5.04 -12.76
N ARG A 120 16.48 -6.10 -13.34
CA ARG A 120 17.25 -7.27 -13.85
C ARG A 120 18.16 -6.89 -15.02
N GLU A 121 17.67 -6.03 -15.90
CA GLU A 121 18.43 -5.57 -17.07
C GLU A 121 19.53 -4.57 -16.72
N ARG A 122 19.28 -3.71 -15.75
CA ARG A 122 20.12 -2.53 -15.44
C ARG A 122 20.88 -2.62 -14.12
N GLY A 123 20.63 -3.63 -13.32
CA GLY A 123 21.13 -3.77 -11.95
C GLY A 123 20.14 -3.25 -10.90
N ARG A 124 20.35 -3.64 -9.65
CA ARG A 124 19.52 -3.14 -8.53
C ARG A 124 19.87 -1.70 -8.20
N PRO A 125 18.91 -0.77 -8.26
CA PRO A 125 19.19 0.66 -8.05
C PRO A 125 19.32 1.01 -6.57
N ALA A 126 18.77 0.18 -5.66
CA ALA A 126 18.79 0.40 -4.21
C ALA A 126 18.75 -0.93 -3.46
N ALA A 127 19.19 -0.91 -2.21
CA ALA A 127 18.99 -1.99 -1.26
C ALA A 127 17.62 -1.82 -0.58
N LEU A 128 16.69 -2.73 -0.82
CA LEU A 128 15.40 -2.70 -0.15
C LEU A 128 15.48 -3.41 1.20
N LYS A 129 14.82 -2.85 2.20
CA LYS A 129 14.53 -3.47 3.50
C LYS A 129 13.28 -4.32 3.41
N LEU A 130 12.26 -3.84 2.69
CA LEU A 130 10.94 -4.43 2.68
C LEU A 130 10.16 -4.05 1.41
N MET A 131 9.40 -5.00 0.89
CA MET A 131 8.31 -4.77 -0.05
C MET A 131 6.98 -5.08 0.64
N ILE A 132 5.99 -4.21 0.49
CA ILE A 132 4.64 -4.39 1.02
C ILE A 132 3.70 -4.47 -0.18
N GLY A 133 3.02 -5.60 -0.32
CA GLY A 133 2.08 -5.85 -1.40
C GLY A 133 0.63 -5.64 -0.96
N GLY A 134 -0.19 -5.07 -1.83
CA GLY A 134 -1.62 -4.91 -1.59
C GLY A 134 -2.42 -4.81 -2.89
N GLY A 135 -3.73 -4.88 -2.77
CA GLY A 135 -4.66 -4.77 -3.89
C GLY A 135 -4.87 -6.05 -4.70
N GLU A 136 -3.89 -6.91 -4.79
CA GLU A 136 -3.94 -8.17 -5.54
C GLU A 136 -3.22 -9.28 -4.79
N GLY A 137 -3.57 -10.53 -5.09
CA GLY A 137 -2.85 -11.70 -4.57
C GLY A 137 -1.50 -11.91 -5.27
N VAL A 138 -0.59 -12.60 -4.59
CA VAL A 138 0.70 -13.00 -5.15
C VAL A 138 0.87 -14.51 -5.09
N THR A 139 1.37 -15.13 -6.17
CA THR A 139 1.69 -16.56 -6.17
C THR A 139 3.00 -16.82 -5.40
N HIS A 140 3.16 -18.03 -4.85
CA HIS A 140 4.41 -18.41 -4.19
C HIS A 140 5.63 -18.25 -5.09
N ARG A 141 5.48 -18.57 -6.38
CA ARG A 141 6.55 -18.42 -7.37
C ARG A 141 6.94 -16.95 -7.55
N THR A 142 5.96 -16.08 -7.81
CA THR A 142 6.21 -14.65 -8.00
C THR A 142 6.84 -14.02 -6.76
N ARG A 143 6.35 -14.38 -5.58
CA ARG A 143 6.95 -13.94 -4.31
C ARG A 143 8.43 -14.35 -4.21
N ALA A 144 8.73 -15.62 -4.43
CA ALA A 144 10.10 -16.13 -4.36
C ALA A 144 11.04 -15.45 -5.37
N GLU A 145 10.55 -15.15 -6.58
CA GLU A 145 11.32 -14.43 -7.60
C GLU A 145 11.61 -12.98 -7.19
N LEU A 146 10.63 -12.27 -6.63
CA LEU A 146 10.80 -10.90 -6.14
C LEU A 146 11.80 -10.84 -4.97
N GLU A 147 11.57 -11.65 -3.96
CA GLU A 147 12.44 -11.72 -2.78
C GLU A 147 13.85 -12.18 -3.10
N GLY A 148 13.97 -13.18 -3.97
CA GLY A 148 15.26 -13.69 -4.45
C GLY A 148 16.07 -12.62 -5.17
N PHE A 149 15.42 -11.77 -5.96
CA PHE A 149 16.09 -10.67 -6.65
C PHE A 149 16.43 -9.51 -5.71
N TRP A 150 15.44 -8.96 -4.98
CA TRP A 150 15.63 -7.77 -4.15
C TRP A 150 16.39 -8.06 -2.84
N LYS A 151 16.46 -9.32 -2.41
CA LYS A 151 17.01 -9.74 -1.11
C LYS A 151 16.28 -9.08 0.06
N ALA A 152 15.00 -8.86 -0.10
CA ALA A 152 14.11 -8.23 0.85
C ALA A 152 12.78 -9.02 0.91
N PRO A 153 12.13 -9.11 2.07
CA PRO A 153 10.85 -9.79 2.18
C PRO A 153 9.75 -9.04 1.44
N LEU A 154 8.77 -9.79 0.92
CA LEU A 154 7.50 -9.28 0.43
C LEU A 154 6.40 -9.69 1.41
N CYS A 155 5.85 -8.74 2.15
CA CYS A 155 4.72 -8.95 3.05
C CYS A 155 3.45 -8.43 2.40
N MET A 156 2.38 -9.22 2.44
CA MET A 156 1.10 -8.83 1.85
C MET A 156 0.19 -8.20 2.89
N THR A 157 -0.61 -7.25 2.43
CA THR A 157 -1.72 -6.69 3.20
C THR A 157 -3.04 -7.05 2.54
N TYR A 158 -4.06 -7.27 3.34
CA TYR A 158 -5.43 -7.42 2.90
C TYR A 158 -6.26 -6.21 3.32
N ALA A 159 -6.88 -5.57 2.37
CA ALA A 159 -7.73 -4.40 2.57
C ALA A 159 -9.01 -4.53 1.76
N SER A 160 -10.08 -3.90 2.20
CA SER A 160 -11.34 -3.81 1.46
C SER A 160 -11.81 -2.36 1.41
N THR A 161 -12.22 -1.92 0.22
CA THR A 161 -12.82 -0.59 0.04
C THR A 161 -14.09 -0.46 0.86
N GLU A 162 -14.89 -1.53 0.94
CA GLU A 162 -16.15 -1.58 1.68
C GLU A 162 -15.95 -1.43 3.20
N ALA A 163 -14.83 -1.94 3.71
CA ALA A 163 -14.45 -1.76 5.11
C ALA A 163 -13.72 -0.43 5.36
N ALA A 164 -13.32 0.26 4.29
CA ALA A 164 -12.53 1.49 4.33
C ALA A 164 -11.22 1.40 5.13
N THR A 165 -10.65 0.19 5.23
CA THR A 165 -9.45 -0.06 6.04
C THR A 165 -8.64 -1.26 5.57
N ILE A 166 -7.45 -1.41 6.17
CA ILE A 166 -6.65 -2.63 6.11
C ILE A 166 -7.24 -3.61 7.12
N LEU A 167 -7.57 -4.80 6.67
CA LEU A 167 -8.19 -5.86 7.47
C LEU A 167 -7.15 -6.86 7.99
N GLY A 168 -5.98 -6.93 7.38
CA GLY A 168 -4.96 -7.87 7.80
C GLY A 168 -3.58 -7.60 7.23
N PHE A 169 -2.58 -8.07 7.97
CA PHE A 169 -1.16 -7.96 7.65
C PHE A 169 -0.48 -9.33 7.75
N GLU A 170 0.31 -9.69 6.76
CA GLU A 170 1.23 -10.82 6.90
C GLU A 170 2.39 -10.42 7.82
N CYS A 171 2.77 -11.30 8.75
CA CYS A 171 4.02 -11.19 9.48
C CYS A 171 5.15 -11.98 8.79
N ALA A 172 6.34 -12.02 9.41
CA ALA A 172 7.49 -12.77 8.92
C ALA A 172 7.22 -14.27 8.75
N GLU A 173 6.28 -14.85 9.53
CA GLU A 173 5.90 -16.26 9.45
C GLU A 173 5.10 -16.62 8.20
N ARG A 174 4.39 -15.66 7.62
CA ARG A 174 3.64 -15.78 6.34
C ARG A 174 2.65 -16.94 6.29
N ARG A 175 2.03 -17.27 7.42
CA ARG A 175 1.05 -18.35 7.56
C ARG A 175 -0.39 -17.87 7.52
N GLY A 176 -0.63 -16.65 7.06
CA GLY A 176 -1.91 -15.98 7.00
C GLY A 176 -1.79 -14.51 7.42
N TYR A 177 -2.93 -13.89 7.61
CA TYR A 177 -2.99 -12.49 8.02
C TYR A 177 -3.30 -12.40 9.51
N HIS A 178 -2.57 -11.55 10.21
CA HIS A 178 -3.04 -11.03 11.50
C HIS A 178 -4.15 -10.03 11.20
N VAL A 179 -5.29 -10.20 11.81
CA VAL A 179 -6.43 -9.29 11.71
C VAL A 179 -6.50 -8.45 12.97
N ASP A 180 -6.92 -7.19 12.81
CA ASP A 180 -7.23 -6.30 13.93
C ASP A 180 -8.65 -6.61 14.39
N GLU A 181 -8.83 -6.94 15.68
CA GLU A 181 -10.13 -7.22 16.33
C GLU A 181 -10.73 -5.97 16.96
#